data_5562b9d14685faf09ef0768ff4575327
#
_entry.id   5562b9d14685faf09ef0768ff4575327
#
_cell.length_a   1.000
_cell.length_b   1.000
_cell.length_c   1.000
_cell.angle_alpha   90.00
_cell.angle_beta   90.00
_cell.angle_gamma   90.00
#
_symmetry.space_group_name_H-M   'P 1'
#
loop_
_entity.id
_entity.type
_entity.pdbx_description
1 polymer ?
#
loop_
_entity_poly.entity_id
_entity_poly.type
_entity_poly.pdbx_seq_one_letter_code
_entity_poly.pdbx_strand_id
1 'polypeptide(L)'
;MIREKDTTIKYMFREIHDITPEIVRELGLEAILFDLDNTTVKDATLSTIPGAIAWIKSLKEAGIKVAMVTNTPHIRAYWFSKTFGVKFHAFAKKPLPLGILRMSRKLDVEVPKIGMVGDQVFTDVAAANRCGAVPLLVDPVENKWFWKNHYKKNRIKEKPIRDEHLKEYGYYGDK
;
A
#
# COMPACT_ATOMS: atom_id res chain seq x y z
N MET A 1 11.70 17.15 -0.21
CA MET A 1 10.41 17.86 0.01
C MET A 1 9.34 17.07 -0.73
N ILE A 2 8.14 16.89 -0.16
CA ILE A 2 6.98 16.27 -0.82
C ILE A 2 6.28 17.39 -1.61
N ARG A 3 6.02 17.17 -2.90
CA ARG A 3 5.31 18.10 -3.77
C ARG A 3 3.83 17.70 -3.82
N GLU A 4 2.95 18.63 -4.17
CA GLU A 4 1.51 18.40 -4.30
C GLU A 4 1.20 17.21 -5.21
N LYS A 5 1.81 17.12 -6.38
CA LYS A 5 1.66 15.97 -7.29
C LYS A 5 2.07 14.61 -6.69
N ASP A 6 2.93 14.61 -5.67
CA ASP A 6 3.34 13.36 -5.01
C ASP A 6 2.20 12.80 -4.13
N THR A 7 1.26 13.65 -3.69
CA THR A 7 0.16 13.29 -2.78
C THR A 7 -1.19 13.09 -3.48
N THR A 8 -1.22 13.13 -4.81
CA THR A 8 -2.45 12.90 -5.59
C THR A 8 -2.94 11.47 -5.40
N ILE A 9 -4.14 11.32 -4.86
CA ILE A 9 -4.81 10.01 -4.72
C ILE A 9 -5.46 9.70 -6.08
N LYS A 10 -5.14 8.51 -6.63
CA LYS A 10 -5.76 8.05 -7.86
C LYS A 10 -6.94 7.13 -7.60
N TYR A 11 -6.75 6.19 -6.69
CA TYR A 11 -7.79 5.25 -6.27
C TYR A 11 -7.77 5.11 -4.77
N MET A 12 -8.95 5.07 -4.14
CA MET A 12 -9.13 4.89 -2.72
C MET A 12 -10.14 3.76 -2.45
N PHE A 13 -9.81 2.89 -1.50
CA PHE A 13 -10.60 1.73 -1.11
C PHE A 13 -10.81 1.77 0.41
N ARG A 14 -11.86 1.12 0.93
CA ARG A 14 -12.07 1.01 2.37
C ARG A 14 -11.04 0.09 3.00
N GLU A 15 -10.80 -1.06 2.36
CA GLU A 15 -9.87 -2.06 2.87
C GLU A 15 -9.18 -2.83 1.74
N ILE A 16 -8.18 -3.62 2.09
CA ILE A 16 -7.42 -4.40 1.09
C ILE A 16 -8.28 -5.40 0.33
N HIS A 17 -9.36 -5.92 0.97
CA HIS A 17 -10.24 -6.92 0.35
C HIS A 17 -11.07 -6.37 -0.80
N ASP A 18 -11.27 -5.04 -0.85
CA ASP A 18 -11.92 -4.36 -1.97
C ASP A 18 -11.04 -4.39 -3.25
N ILE A 19 -9.73 -4.63 -3.09
CA ILE A 19 -8.79 -4.73 -4.21
C ILE A 19 -8.76 -6.20 -4.68
N THR A 20 -9.78 -6.59 -5.42
CA THR A 20 -9.91 -7.96 -5.94
C THR A 20 -9.03 -8.21 -7.17
N PRO A 21 -8.76 -9.47 -7.55
CA PRO A 21 -8.05 -9.79 -8.78
C PRO A 21 -8.68 -9.17 -10.04
N GLU A 22 -10.01 -9.04 -10.07
CA GLU A 22 -10.75 -8.43 -11.16
C GLU A 22 -10.43 -6.95 -11.28
N ILE A 23 -10.46 -6.22 -10.17
CA ILE A 23 -10.10 -4.80 -10.10
C ILE A 23 -8.64 -4.59 -10.51
N VAL A 24 -7.73 -5.44 -10.06
CA VAL A 24 -6.31 -5.36 -10.45
C VAL A 24 -6.16 -5.47 -11.97
N ARG A 25 -6.89 -6.39 -12.61
CA ARG A 25 -6.87 -6.54 -14.08
C ARG A 25 -7.56 -5.36 -14.78
N GLU A 26 -8.68 -4.90 -14.28
CA GLU A 26 -9.41 -3.73 -14.79
C GLU A 26 -8.53 -2.47 -14.82
N LEU A 27 -7.70 -2.30 -13.78
CA LEU A 27 -6.73 -1.21 -13.70
C LEU A 27 -5.48 -1.43 -14.56
N GLY A 28 -5.39 -2.55 -15.30
CA GLY A 28 -4.24 -2.89 -16.13
C GLY A 28 -2.98 -3.23 -15.35
N LEU A 29 -3.13 -3.67 -14.09
CA LEU A 29 -2.00 -3.99 -13.22
C LEU A 29 -1.61 -5.47 -13.31
N GLU A 30 -0.31 -5.74 -13.25
CA GLU A 30 0.28 -7.08 -13.28
C GLU A 30 0.88 -7.48 -11.91
N ALA A 31 1.14 -6.48 -11.06
CA ALA A 31 1.67 -6.70 -9.73
C ALA A 31 1.05 -5.80 -8.68
N ILE A 32 0.94 -6.31 -7.47
CA ILE A 32 0.58 -5.58 -6.27
C ILE A 32 1.75 -5.58 -5.29
N LEU A 33 2.21 -4.38 -4.95
CA LEU A 33 3.07 -4.15 -3.79
C LEU A 33 2.21 -3.62 -2.65
N PHE A 34 2.45 -4.10 -1.44
CA PHE A 34 1.67 -3.68 -0.28
C PHE A 34 2.56 -3.28 0.91
N ASP A 35 2.10 -2.31 1.68
CA ASP A 35 2.70 -1.97 2.97
C ASP A 35 2.28 -2.96 4.06
N LEU A 36 3.02 -2.99 5.14
CA LEU A 36 2.80 -3.89 6.25
C LEU A 36 1.92 -3.24 7.33
N ASP A 37 2.48 -2.25 8.03
CA ASP A 37 1.86 -1.65 9.20
C ASP A 37 0.60 -0.87 8.85
N ASN A 38 -0.46 -1.11 9.59
CA ASN A 38 -1.77 -0.47 9.44
C ASN A 38 -2.45 -0.68 8.07
N THR A 39 -1.89 -1.56 7.24
CA THR A 39 -2.43 -1.97 5.93
C THR A 39 -2.83 -3.43 5.93
N THR A 40 -1.88 -4.35 6.20
CA THR A 40 -2.11 -5.81 6.25
C THR A 40 -1.91 -6.38 7.65
N VAL A 41 -1.38 -5.57 8.55
CA VAL A 41 -1.06 -5.92 9.94
C VAL A 41 -1.47 -4.77 10.84
N LYS A 42 -1.93 -5.06 12.05
CA LYS A 42 -2.15 -4.02 13.06
C LYS A 42 -0.84 -3.35 13.43
N ASP A 43 -0.85 -2.02 13.59
CA ASP A 43 0.37 -1.25 13.85
C ASP A 43 1.16 -1.82 15.03
N ALA A 44 2.48 -1.97 14.82
CA ALA A 44 3.45 -2.46 15.80
C ALA A 44 3.14 -3.83 16.45
N THR A 45 2.26 -4.65 15.84
CA THR A 45 1.94 -6.01 16.32
C THR A 45 2.51 -7.11 15.42
N LEU A 46 2.37 -8.36 15.85
CA LEU A 46 2.63 -9.55 15.03
C LEU A 46 1.33 -10.17 14.46
N SER A 47 0.20 -9.47 14.61
CA SER A 47 -1.10 -9.98 14.17
C SER A 47 -1.48 -9.44 12.80
N THR A 48 -1.67 -10.33 11.84
CA THR A 48 -2.29 -10.00 10.55
C THR A 48 -3.76 -9.61 10.75
N ILE A 49 -4.27 -8.75 9.89
CA ILE A 49 -5.72 -8.51 9.87
C ILE A 49 -6.44 -9.76 9.34
N PRO A 50 -7.70 -9.98 9.76
CA PRO A 50 -8.49 -11.08 9.21
C PRO A 50 -8.52 -11.05 7.69
N GLY A 51 -8.32 -12.19 7.04
CA GLY A 51 -8.37 -12.31 5.58
C GLY A 51 -7.15 -11.84 4.79
N ALA A 52 -6.16 -11.15 5.39
CA ALA A 52 -4.99 -10.67 4.64
C ALA A 52 -4.24 -11.78 3.91
N ILE A 53 -4.06 -12.94 4.54
CA ILE A 53 -3.41 -14.10 3.91
C ILE A 53 -4.25 -14.62 2.74
N ALA A 54 -5.57 -14.72 2.92
CA ALA A 54 -6.49 -15.16 1.86
C ALA A 54 -6.50 -14.18 0.69
N TRP A 55 -6.49 -12.88 0.96
CA TRP A 55 -6.38 -11.83 -0.07
C TRP A 55 -5.09 -11.96 -0.89
N ILE A 56 -3.94 -12.08 -0.23
CA ILE A 56 -2.66 -12.28 -0.92
C ILE A 56 -2.68 -13.56 -1.77
N LYS A 57 -3.28 -14.63 -1.22
CA LYS A 57 -3.41 -15.91 -1.91
C LYS A 57 -4.26 -15.77 -3.17
N SER A 58 -5.43 -15.12 -3.09
CA SER A 58 -6.33 -14.91 -4.24
C SER A 58 -5.65 -14.15 -5.37
N LEU A 59 -4.90 -13.09 -5.06
CA LEU A 59 -4.12 -12.36 -6.06
C LEU A 59 -3.08 -13.26 -6.75
N LYS A 60 -2.35 -14.07 -5.98
CA LYS A 60 -1.33 -14.99 -6.53
C LYS A 60 -1.96 -16.08 -7.39
N GLU A 61 -3.08 -16.67 -6.97
CA GLU A 61 -3.84 -17.69 -7.73
C GLU A 61 -4.38 -17.13 -9.03
N ALA A 62 -4.68 -15.84 -9.06
CA ALA A 62 -5.09 -15.12 -10.29
C ALA A 62 -3.91 -14.75 -11.22
N GLY A 63 -2.66 -15.13 -10.87
CA GLY A 63 -1.46 -14.85 -11.65
C GLY A 63 -0.85 -13.47 -11.41
N ILE A 64 -1.38 -12.69 -10.45
CA ILE A 64 -0.85 -11.37 -10.09
C ILE A 64 0.39 -11.55 -9.23
N LYS A 65 1.47 -10.87 -9.59
CA LYS A 65 2.71 -10.88 -8.80
C LYS A 65 2.55 -10.03 -7.55
N VAL A 66 2.89 -10.59 -6.38
CA VAL A 66 2.67 -9.91 -5.09
C VAL A 66 3.97 -9.83 -4.30
N ALA A 67 4.25 -8.66 -3.73
CA ALA A 67 5.39 -8.47 -2.83
C ALA A 67 5.12 -7.36 -1.80
N MET A 68 5.91 -7.36 -0.72
CA MET A 68 5.80 -6.40 0.36
C MET A 68 6.89 -5.32 0.27
N VAL A 69 6.52 -4.05 0.43
CA VAL A 69 7.43 -2.89 0.47
C VAL A 69 7.10 -2.05 1.70
N THR A 70 7.95 -2.10 2.71
CA THR A 70 7.66 -1.51 4.01
C THR A 70 8.82 -0.71 4.60
N ASN A 71 8.50 0.30 5.42
CA ASN A 71 9.48 1.04 6.22
C ASN A 71 9.91 0.29 7.50
N THR A 72 9.27 -0.82 7.79
CA THR A 72 9.53 -1.68 8.95
C THR A 72 10.95 -2.28 8.92
N PRO A 73 11.57 -2.53 10.10
CA PRO A 73 12.86 -3.20 10.20
C PRO A 73 12.88 -4.58 9.56
N HIS A 74 14.07 -4.99 9.05
CA HIS A 74 14.26 -6.21 8.26
C HIS A 74 13.75 -7.49 8.97
N ILE A 75 14.05 -7.65 10.26
CA ILE A 75 13.66 -8.84 11.04
C ILE A 75 12.13 -9.03 11.02
N ARG A 76 11.38 -7.96 11.29
CA ARG A 76 9.91 -8.01 11.30
C ARG A 76 9.36 -8.22 9.89
N ALA A 77 9.90 -7.52 8.91
CA ALA A 77 9.52 -7.70 7.50
C ALA A 77 9.82 -9.13 7.00
N TYR A 78 10.94 -9.72 7.38
CA TYR A 78 11.29 -11.10 7.06
C TYR A 78 10.27 -12.08 7.62
N TRP A 79 9.89 -11.93 8.90
CA TRP A 79 8.91 -12.80 9.53
C TRP A 79 7.56 -12.77 8.77
N PHE A 80 7.04 -11.58 8.47
CA PHE A 80 5.79 -11.44 7.70
C PHE A 80 5.92 -11.91 6.26
N SER A 81 7.09 -11.75 5.62
CA SER A 81 7.31 -12.29 4.28
C SER A 81 7.17 -13.81 4.23
N LYS A 82 7.58 -14.50 5.29
CA LYS A 82 7.38 -15.95 5.43
C LYS A 82 5.90 -16.29 5.66
N THR A 83 5.23 -15.55 6.54
CA THR A 83 3.79 -15.72 6.82
C THR A 83 2.94 -15.54 5.56
N PHE A 84 3.24 -14.54 4.76
CA PHE A 84 2.52 -14.23 3.52
C PHE A 84 3.03 -15.01 2.28
N GLY A 85 4.18 -15.65 2.37
CA GLY A 85 4.81 -16.35 1.24
C GLY A 85 5.15 -15.42 0.09
N VAL A 86 5.70 -14.22 0.37
CA VAL A 86 5.99 -13.18 -0.64
C VAL A 86 7.43 -12.68 -0.56
N LYS A 87 7.95 -12.16 -1.68
CA LYS A 87 9.18 -11.36 -1.70
C LYS A 87 8.95 -10.06 -0.95
N PHE A 88 10.02 -9.45 -0.41
CA PHE A 88 9.90 -8.19 0.32
C PHE A 88 11.10 -7.26 0.16
N HIS A 89 10.84 -5.97 0.48
CA HIS A 89 11.85 -4.94 0.66
C HIS A 89 11.56 -4.18 1.95
N ALA A 90 12.42 -4.36 2.95
CA ALA A 90 12.39 -3.67 4.23
C ALA A 90 13.17 -2.35 4.17
N PHE A 91 13.00 -1.50 5.18
CA PHE A 91 13.63 -0.17 5.23
C PHE A 91 13.49 0.60 3.91
N ALA A 92 12.32 0.53 3.30
CA ALA A 92 12.07 1.09 1.98
C ALA A 92 12.27 2.62 1.91
N LYS A 93 12.26 3.29 3.08
CA LYS A 93 12.39 4.75 3.22
C LYS A 93 11.36 5.51 2.38
N LYS A 94 10.14 4.95 2.27
CA LYS A 94 9.02 5.69 1.66
C LYS A 94 8.89 7.05 2.34
N PRO A 95 8.73 8.15 1.63
CA PRO A 95 8.29 8.30 0.24
C PRO A 95 9.38 8.23 -0.84
N LEU A 96 10.57 7.71 -0.57
CA LEU A 96 11.51 7.41 -1.66
C LEU A 96 10.98 6.21 -2.46
N PRO A 97 11.05 6.23 -3.80
CA PRO A 97 10.48 5.17 -4.64
C PRO A 97 11.39 3.93 -4.76
N LEU A 98 12.55 3.93 -4.11
CA LEU A 98 13.59 2.90 -4.28
C LEU A 98 13.09 1.47 -4.00
N GLY A 99 12.21 1.30 -3.01
CA GLY A 99 11.61 0.01 -2.70
C GLY A 99 10.75 -0.52 -3.85
N ILE A 100 9.91 0.34 -4.44
CA ILE A 100 9.05 0.01 -5.58
C ILE A 100 9.90 -0.34 -6.80
N LEU A 101 10.90 0.50 -7.13
CA LEU A 101 11.79 0.27 -8.27
C LEU A 101 12.61 -1.03 -8.15
N ARG A 102 13.06 -1.37 -6.94
CA ARG A 102 13.75 -2.65 -6.68
C ARG A 102 12.82 -3.84 -6.85
N MET A 103 11.58 -3.73 -6.38
CA MET A 103 10.61 -4.82 -6.52
C MET A 103 10.11 -4.97 -7.95
N SER A 104 9.95 -3.88 -8.71
CA SER A 104 9.68 -3.91 -10.15
C SER A 104 10.68 -4.82 -10.88
N ARG A 105 11.98 -4.57 -10.69
CA ARG A 105 13.04 -5.40 -11.27
C ARG A 105 13.00 -6.86 -10.78
N LYS A 106 12.74 -7.07 -9.49
CA LYS A 106 12.74 -8.41 -8.85
C LYS A 106 11.54 -9.26 -9.27
N LEU A 107 10.44 -8.62 -9.63
CA LEU A 107 9.20 -9.24 -10.11
C LEU A 107 9.14 -9.30 -11.64
N ASP A 108 10.05 -8.60 -12.33
CA ASP A 108 10.03 -8.43 -13.77
C ASP A 108 8.66 -7.89 -14.22
N VAL A 109 8.32 -6.68 -13.74
CA VAL A 109 7.09 -5.95 -14.07
C VAL A 109 7.42 -4.48 -14.23
N GLU A 110 6.93 -3.87 -15.29
CA GLU A 110 7.09 -2.44 -15.53
C GLU A 110 6.36 -1.61 -14.46
N VAL A 111 6.99 -0.52 -14.03
CA VAL A 111 6.49 0.30 -12.93
C VAL A 111 5.05 0.79 -13.12
N PRO A 112 4.61 1.24 -14.32
CA PRO A 112 3.22 1.67 -14.55
C PRO A 112 2.17 0.57 -14.36
N LYS A 113 2.58 -0.71 -14.39
CA LYS A 113 1.72 -1.88 -14.18
C LYS A 113 1.76 -2.41 -12.75
N ILE A 114 2.32 -1.63 -11.82
CA ILE A 114 2.43 -1.96 -10.39
C ILE A 114 1.45 -1.10 -9.60
N GLY A 115 0.58 -1.74 -8.82
CA GLY A 115 -0.20 -1.10 -7.77
C GLY A 115 0.58 -1.09 -6.44
N MET A 116 0.68 0.08 -5.79
CA MET A 116 1.20 0.21 -4.42
C MET A 116 0.04 0.42 -3.45
N VAL A 117 -0.28 -0.61 -2.68
CA VAL A 117 -1.32 -0.59 -1.65
C VAL A 117 -0.74 -0.12 -0.33
N GLY A 118 -1.34 0.88 0.27
CA GLY A 118 -0.92 1.38 1.58
C GLY A 118 -1.89 2.39 2.15
N ASP A 119 -1.73 2.69 3.42
CA ASP A 119 -2.66 3.52 4.20
C ASP A 119 -2.21 4.97 4.37
N GLN A 120 -1.03 5.35 3.86
CA GLN A 120 -0.45 6.67 4.07
C GLN A 120 -0.21 7.44 2.76
N VAL A 121 -0.81 8.66 2.69
CA VAL A 121 -0.64 9.56 1.54
C VAL A 121 0.82 10.01 1.40
N PHE A 122 1.45 10.41 2.51
CA PHE A 122 2.81 10.97 2.48
C PHE A 122 3.93 9.94 2.39
N THR A 123 3.62 8.65 2.43
CA THR A 123 4.61 7.58 2.24
C THR A 123 4.29 6.71 1.03
N ASP A 124 3.18 5.99 1.06
CA ASP A 124 2.81 4.99 0.05
C ASP A 124 2.40 5.63 -1.27
N VAL A 125 1.41 6.53 -1.20
CA VAL A 125 0.94 7.27 -2.38
C VAL A 125 2.09 8.11 -2.97
N ALA A 126 2.82 8.82 -2.11
CA ALA A 126 3.93 9.64 -2.57
C ALA A 126 5.07 8.81 -3.20
N ALA A 127 5.39 7.63 -2.68
CA ALA A 127 6.39 6.74 -3.26
C ALA A 127 5.95 6.23 -4.64
N ALA A 128 4.67 5.84 -4.77
CA ALA A 128 4.10 5.38 -6.03
C ALA A 128 4.12 6.48 -7.11
N ASN A 129 3.58 7.65 -6.79
CA ASN A 129 3.52 8.78 -7.74
C ASN A 129 4.91 9.22 -8.20
N ARG A 130 5.92 9.17 -7.34
CA ARG A 130 7.30 9.56 -7.67
C ARG A 130 7.97 8.68 -8.72
N CYS A 131 7.55 7.46 -8.88
CA CYS A 131 8.11 6.55 -9.89
C CYS A 131 7.14 6.17 -11.00
N GLY A 132 5.88 6.63 -10.96
CA GLY A 132 4.86 6.31 -11.95
C GLY A 132 4.16 4.96 -11.71
N ALA A 133 4.27 4.39 -10.50
CA ALA A 133 3.41 3.29 -10.07
C ALA A 133 2.01 3.81 -9.72
N VAL A 134 1.03 2.93 -9.67
CA VAL A 134 -0.36 3.29 -9.38
C VAL A 134 -0.62 3.24 -7.87
N PRO A 135 -0.90 4.38 -7.20
CA PRO A 135 -1.25 4.36 -5.79
C PRO A 135 -2.66 3.80 -5.59
N LEU A 136 -2.78 2.83 -4.68
CA LEU A 136 -4.03 2.23 -4.22
C LEU A 136 -4.14 2.50 -2.72
N LEU A 137 -4.76 3.63 -2.36
CA LEU A 137 -4.88 4.05 -0.98
C LEU A 137 -6.00 3.27 -0.28
N VAL A 138 -5.72 2.74 0.90
CA VAL A 138 -6.73 2.11 1.76
C VAL A 138 -6.92 2.90 3.04
N ASP A 139 -8.06 2.68 3.73
CA ASP A 139 -8.22 3.22 5.06
C ASP A 139 -7.33 2.46 6.06
N PRO A 140 -6.80 3.14 7.08
CA PRO A 140 -5.96 2.49 8.06
C PRO A 140 -6.77 1.47 8.89
N VAL A 141 -6.15 0.30 9.15
CA VAL A 141 -6.77 -0.77 9.95
C VAL A 141 -7.18 -0.29 11.35
N GLU A 142 -6.37 0.54 11.95
CA GLU A 142 -6.65 1.11 13.27
C GLU A 142 -6.40 2.63 13.28
N ASN A 143 -7.38 3.37 13.77
CA ASN A 143 -7.24 4.81 14.02
C ASN A 143 -6.63 5.10 15.42
N LYS A 144 -5.99 4.14 16.07
CA LYS A 144 -5.42 4.30 17.41
C LYS A 144 -4.11 5.07 17.36
N TRP A 145 -4.17 6.29 17.77
CA TRP A 145 -3.17 7.36 17.70
C TRP A 145 -2.12 7.33 18.83
N PHE A 146 -2.06 6.27 19.65
CA PHE A 146 -1.45 6.35 20.98
C PHE A 146 0.09 6.37 21.02
N TRP A 147 0.79 5.85 20.01
CA TRP A 147 2.20 5.53 20.23
C TRP A 147 3.26 6.34 19.47
N LYS A 148 2.92 7.12 18.43
CA LYS A 148 3.94 7.90 17.70
C LYS A 148 3.41 9.25 17.21
N ASN A 149 3.83 10.33 17.87
CA ASN A 149 3.51 11.72 17.50
C ASN A 149 3.74 12.05 16.00
N HIS A 150 4.68 11.35 15.36
CA HIS A 150 4.98 11.56 13.95
C HIS A 150 3.83 11.08 13.03
N TYR A 151 3.30 9.89 13.25
CA TYR A 151 2.16 9.36 12.48
C TYR A 151 0.90 10.21 12.70
N LYS A 152 0.65 10.64 13.93
CA LYS A 152 -0.48 11.53 14.26
C LYS A 152 -0.44 12.81 13.44
N LYS A 153 0.72 13.47 13.34
CA LYS A 153 0.89 14.72 12.56
C LYS A 153 0.62 14.49 11.07
N ASN A 154 1.07 13.37 10.51
CA ASN A 154 0.82 13.05 9.10
C ASN A 154 -0.67 12.78 8.86
N ARG A 155 -1.35 12.00 9.71
CA ARG A 155 -2.79 11.73 9.59
C ARG A 155 -3.64 13.00 9.60
N ILE A 156 -3.32 13.97 10.49
CA ILE A 156 -4.01 15.26 10.50
C ILE A 156 -3.86 15.98 9.16
N LYS A 157 -2.67 15.94 8.55
CA LYS A 157 -2.39 16.56 7.25
C LYS A 157 -3.01 15.80 6.08
N GLU A 158 -3.13 14.48 6.19
CA GLU A 158 -3.74 13.60 5.18
C GLU A 158 -5.26 13.75 5.11
N LYS A 159 -5.89 14.05 6.25
CA LYS A 159 -7.35 14.13 6.34
C LYS A 159 -7.99 15.02 5.26
N PRO A 160 -7.61 16.29 5.08
CA PRO A 160 -8.21 17.13 4.05
C PRO A 160 -8.01 16.57 2.64
N ILE A 161 -6.86 15.96 2.33
CA ILE A 161 -6.58 15.36 1.02
C ILE A 161 -7.51 14.17 0.76
N ARG A 162 -7.74 13.33 1.78
CA ARG A 162 -8.65 12.19 1.70
C ARG A 162 -10.11 12.66 1.58
N ASP A 163 -10.52 13.62 2.40
CA ASP A 163 -11.88 14.16 2.41
C ASP A 163 -12.24 14.78 1.05
N GLU A 164 -11.30 15.51 0.44
CA GLU A 164 -11.46 16.09 -0.90
C GLU A 164 -11.62 15.01 -1.97
N HIS A 165 -10.75 14.00 -1.97
CA HIS A 165 -10.86 12.87 -2.89
C HIS A 165 -12.19 12.13 -2.74
N LEU A 166 -12.60 11.83 -1.52
CA LEU A 166 -13.86 11.14 -1.25
C LEU A 166 -15.07 11.97 -1.66
N LYS A 167 -15.04 13.28 -1.50
CA LYS A 167 -16.11 14.17 -1.94
C LYS A 167 -16.26 14.19 -3.45
N GLU A 168 -15.16 14.13 -4.19
CA GLU A 168 -15.13 14.24 -5.65
C GLU A 168 -15.35 12.88 -6.34
N TYR A 169 -14.70 11.84 -5.86
CA TYR A 169 -14.64 10.53 -6.54
C TYR A 169 -15.30 9.39 -5.76
N GLY A 170 -15.40 9.48 -4.43
CA GLY A 170 -15.84 8.37 -3.56
C GLY A 170 -14.79 7.28 -3.42
N TYR A 171 -15.18 6.15 -2.82
CA TYR A 171 -14.37 4.94 -2.88
C TYR A 171 -14.52 4.25 -4.23
N TYR A 172 -13.45 3.58 -4.68
CA TYR A 172 -13.48 2.82 -5.93
C TYR A 172 -14.47 1.64 -5.78
N GLY A 173 -15.39 1.52 -6.73
CA GLY A 173 -16.41 0.48 -6.73
C GLY A 173 -17.75 0.87 -6.09
N ASP A 174 -17.89 2.06 -5.53
CA ASP A 174 -19.15 2.55 -4.96
C ASP A 174 -20.15 3.08 -6.03
N LYS A 175 -19.76 3.10 -7.29
CA LYS A 175 -20.58 3.63 -8.40
C LYS A 175 -21.12 2.52 -9.27
#